data_ed891466ad4e41617001412d6c35ceca
#
_entry.id   ed891466ad4e41617001412d6c35ceca
#
_cell.length_a   1.000
_cell.length_b   1.000
_cell.length_c   1.000
_cell.angle_alpha   90.00
_cell.angle_beta   90.00
_cell.angle_gamma   90.00
#
_symmetry.space_group_name_H-M   'P 1'
#
loop_
_entity.id
_entity.type
_entity.pdbx_description
1 polymer ?
#
loop_
_entity_poly.entity_id
_entity_poly.type
_entity_poly.pdbx_seq_one_letter_code
_entity_poly.pdbx_strand_id
1 'polypeptide(L)'
;MLTTLSDGMFHTQYETEVSASAEACNVVIDSMIYYLQTDPAKLSEQFFAGLGKQEDAKKNAFYLIWKASEYLPEKQYSKLVLDVLVNERPFLSDVVIESMVTDSLSGDRRDIRVDINYAGSLLKQAYGTFHILPTGENTARIGMDVHVKFGWFFRIFITRKVYSETIDWRLVRFVTNLKLRAEGIVADDAYWETAAGQQ
;
A
#
# COMPACT_ATOMS: atom_id res chain seq x y z
N MET A 1 3.93 -0.46 14.99
CA MET A 1 3.30 0.47 14.03
C MET A 1 2.59 1.59 14.77
N LEU A 2 2.66 2.80 14.29
CA LEU A 2 2.06 3.95 14.94
C LEU A 2 1.32 4.80 13.91
N THR A 3 -0.01 4.86 14.05
CA THR A 3 -0.79 5.91 13.39
C THR A 3 -0.95 7.08 14.34
N THR A 4 -0.48 8.24 13.92
CA THR A 4 -0.68 9.53 14.59
C THR A 4 -1.64 10.40 13.79
N LEU A 5 -2.23 11.40 14.45
CA LEU A 5 -3.09 12.40 13.80
C LEU A 5 -2.62 13.78 14.27
N SER A 6 -2.19 14.61 13.33
CA SER A 6 -1.81 16.00 13.57
C SER A 6 -2.35 16.89 12.45
N ASP A 7 -2.97 17.99 12.80
CA ASP A 7 -3.55 18.97 11.86
C ASP A 7 -4.49 18.36 10.79
N GLY A 8 -5.19 17.27 11.19
CA GLY A 8 -6.08 16.52 10.31
C GLY A 8 -5.36 15.67 9.26
N MET A 9 -4.06 15.48 9.39
CA MET A 9 -3.22 14.56 8.63
C MET A 9 -2.99 13.30 9.45
N PHE A 10 -3.35 12.16 8.92
CA PHE A 10 -2.96 10.84 9.44
C PHE A 10 -1.55 10.53 8.94
N HIS A 11 -0.70 10.09 9.86
CA HIS A 11 0.62 9.59 9.56
C HIS A 11 0.75 8.18 10.10
N THR A 12 1.04 7.22 9.22
CA THR A 12 1.21 5.80 9.55
C THR A 12 2.56 5.32 9.04
N GLN A 13 3.34 4.69 9.92
CA GLN A 13 4.66 4.18 9.59
C GLN A 13 4.77 2.71 10.00
N TYR A 14 5.39 1.90 9.13
CA TYR A 14 5.73 0.52 9.45
C TYR A 14 7.02 0.11 8.75
N GLU A 15 7.91 -0.54 9.49
CA GLU A 15 9.17 -1.09 9.00
C GLU A 15 9.35 -2.53 9.49
N THR A 16 10.06 -3.34 8.71
CA THR A 16 10.42 -4.71 9.06
C THR A 16 11.78 -5.11 8.50
N GLU A 17 12.49 -5.98 9.21
CA GLU A 17 13.70 -6.62 8.71
C GLU A 17 13.33 -7.73 7.72
N VAL A 18 14.17 -7.89 6.69
CA VAL A 18 14.04 -8.89 5.62
C VAL A 18 15.30 -9.73 5.60
N SER A 19 15.14 -11.07 5.61
CA SER A 19 16.24 -12.02 5.47
C SER A 19 16.61 -12.25 3.99
N ALA A 20 16.80 -11.16 3.26
CA ALA A 20 17.21 -11.12 1.87
C ALA A 20 18.01 -9.83 1.61
N SER A 21 18.84 -9.83 0.57
CA SER A 21 19.63 -8.66 0.21
C SER A 21 18.73 -7.49 -0.25
N ALA A 22 19.25 -6.27 -0.19
CA ALA A 22 18.56 -5.11 -0.73
C ALA A 22 18.30 -5.24 -2.24
N GLU A 23 19.17 -5.94 -2.97
CA GLU A 23 18.98 -6.24 -4.39
C GLU A 23 17.75 -7.13 -4.62
N ALA A 24 17.55 -8.18 -3.82
CA ALA A 24 16.34 -9.01 -3.89
C ALA A 24 15.08 -8.18 -3.60
N CYS A 25 15.13 -7.27 -2.62
CA CYS A 25 14.02 -6.34 -2.35
C CYS A 25 13.76 -5.41 -3.54
N ASN A 26 14.80 -4.89 -4.19
CA ASN A 26 14.67 -4.06 -5.39
C ASN A 26 13.99 -4.80 -6.53
N VAL A 27 14.37 -6.06 -6.81
CA VAL A 27 13.74 -6.90 -7.83
C VAL A 27 12.24 -7.08 -7.57
N VAL A 28 11.84 -7.26 -6.31
CA VAL A 28 10.42 -7.36 -5.92
C VAL A 28 9.66 -6.07 -6.23
N ILE A 29 10.24 -4.92 -5.88
CA ILE A 29 9.62 -3.62 -6.15
C ILE A 29 9.55 -3.32 -7.65
N ASP A 30 10.61 -3.62 -8.40
CA ASP A 30 10.62 -3.45 -9.86
C ASP A 30 9.57 -4.34 -10.53
N SER A 31 9.36 -5.55 -10.00
CA SER A 31 8.28 -6.45 -10.44
C SER A 31 6.89 -5.86 -10.13
N MET A 32 6.73 -5.25 -8.97
CA MET A 32 5.48 -4.56 -8.60
C MET A 32 5.19 -3.40 -9.55
N ILE A 33 6.19 -2.56 -9.84
CA ILE A 33 6.08 -1.44 -10.79
C ILE A 33 5.77 -1.97 -12.19
N TYR A 34 6.41 -3.05 -12.62
CA TYR A 34 6.13 -3.68 -13.91
C TYR A 34 4.68 -4.15 -14.03
N TYR A 35 4.13 -4.83 -13.01
CA TYR A 35 2.73 -5.27 -13.04
C TYR A 35 1.74 -4.11 -12.90
N LEU A 36 2.12 -3.03 -12.23
CA LEU A 36 1.31 -1.81 -12.22
C LEU A 36 1.09 -1.26 -13.64
N GLN A 37 2.06 -1.45 -14.53
CA GLN A 37 1.98 -1.03 -15.93
C GLN A 37 1.26 -2.02 -16.84
N THR A 38 1.45 -3.32 -16.60
CA THR A 38 1.16 -4.36 -17.60
C THR A 38 0.01 -5.29 -17.21
N ASP A 39 -0.17 -5.55 -15.91
CA ASP A 39 -1.13 -6.54 -15.44
C ASP A 39 -1.63 -6.22 -14.01
N PRO A 40 -2.65 -5.34 -13.89
CA PRO A 40 -3.23 -5.00 -12.58
C PRO A 40 -3.80 -6.20 -11.82
N ALA A 41 -4.23 -7.26 -12.50
CA ALA A 41 -4.74 -8.48 -11.86
C ALA A 41 -3.61 -9.21 -11.15
N LYS A 42 -2.46 -9.38 -11.81
CA LYS A 42 -1.25 -9.93 -11.18
C LYS A 42 -0.70 -9.03 -10.07
N LEU A 43 -0.75 -7.71 -10.24
CA LEU A 43 -0.40 -6.79 -9.17
C LEU A 43 -1.22 -7.09 -7.92
N SER A 44 -2.56 -7.21 -8.08
CA SER A 44 -3.47 -7.50 -6.98
C SER A 44 -3.17 -8.86 -6.35
N GLU A 45 -3.11 -9.91 -7.14
CA GLU A 45 -2.86 -11.28 -6.67
C GLU A 45 -1.53 -11.41 -5.91
N GLN A 46 -0.47 -10.78 -6.43
CA GLN A 46 0.87 -11.02 -5.92
C GLN A 46 1.30 -10.08 -4.79
N PHE A 47 0.81 -8.87 -4.76
CA PHE A 47 1.27 -7.85 -3.80
C PHE A 47 0.19 -7.40 -2.82
N PHE A 48 -1.08 -7.58 -3.18
CA PHE A 48 -2.21 -7.19 -2.36
C PHE A 48 -3.00 -8.39 -1.81
N ALA A 49 -2.42 -9.60 -1.85
CA ALA A 49 -3.00 -10.79 -1.26
C ALA A 49 -3.34 -10.57 0.22
N GLY A 50 -4.51 -11.02 0.62
CA GLY A 50 -5.01 -10.88 1.99
C GLY A 50 -5.36 -9.45 2.42
N LEU A 51 -5.31 -8.44 1.54
CA LEU A 51 -5.68 -7.06 1.87
C LEU A 51 -7.18 -6.76 1.71
N GLY A 52 -7.88 -7.58 0.93
CA GLY A 52 -9.30 -7.37 0.61
C GLY A 52 -10.27 -7.86 1.66
N LYS A 53 -9.95 -8.94 2.37
CA LYS A 53 -10.86 -9.59 3.33
C LYS A 53 -10.17 -9.89 4.63
N GLN A 54 -10.73 -9.47 5.74
CA GLN A 54 -10.55 -10.09 7.06
C GLN A 54 -11.82 -10.87 7.39
N GLU A 55 -11.70 -12.01 8.06
CA GLU A 55 -12.84 -12.83 8.49
C GLU A 55 -13.80 -12.09 9.43
N ASP A 56 -13.34 -11.02 10.06
CA ASP A 56 -14.18 -10.19 10.94
C ASP A 56 -14.86 -9.10 10.09
N ALA A 57 -16.05 -9.43 9.56
CA ALA A 57 -16.85 -8.56 8.69
C ALA A 57 -17.14 -7.16 9.29
N LYS A 58 -17.04 -6.99 10.60
CA LYS A 58 -17.21 -5.69 11.27
C LYS A 58 -15.99 -4.77 11.10
N LYS A 59 -14.83 -5.32 10.78
CA LYS A 59 -13.59 -4.55 10.56
C LYS A 59 -13.32 -4.23 9.09
N ASN A 60 -14.04 -4.86 8.17
CA ASN A 60 -13.91 -4.68 6.71
C ASN A 60 -14.94 -3.71 6.13
N ALA A 61 -15.28 -2.67 6.85
CA ALA A 61 -16.23 -1.71 6.34
C ALA A 61 -15.83 -1.07 5.00
N PHE A 62 -14.57 -1.23 4.59
CA PHE A 62 -14.02 -0.48 3.48
C PHE A 62 -12.99 -1.30 2.69
N TYR A 63 -13.14 -1.45 1.37
CA TYR A 63 -12.15 -2.04 0.47
C TYR A 63 -12.22 -1.47 -0.94
N LEU A 64 -11.15 -1.70 -1.70
CA LEU A 64 -10.92 -1.11 -3.01
C LEU A 64 -10.95 -2.22 -4.06
N ILE A 65 -11.66 -1.99 -5.16
CA ILE A 65 -11.60 -2.83 -6.35
C ILE A 65 -10.88 -2.06 -7.45
N TRP A 66 -9.75 -2.58 -7.86
CA TRP A 66 -8.95 -2.04 -8.96
C TRP A 66 -9.61 -2.35 -10.29
N LYS A 67 -9.81 -1.34 -11.12
CA LYS A 67 -10.43 -1.48 -12.45
C LYS A 67 -9.42 -1.30 -13.57
N ALA A 68 -8.57 -0.31 -13.45
CA ALA A 68 -7.54 0.01 -14.44
C ALA A 68 -6.35 0.69 -13.78
N SER A 69 -5.20 0.52 -14.39
CA SER A 69 -4.00 1.26 -14.02
C SER A 69 -3.22 1.67 -15.27
N GLU A 70 -2.54 2.80 -15.17
CA GLU A 70 -1.61 3.31 -16.15
C GLU A 70 -0.40 3.86 -15.42
N TYR A 71 0.79 3.56 -15.89
CA TYR A 71 2.01 4.15 -15.38
C TYR A 71 2.91 4.56 -16.55
N LEU A 72 3.37 5.80 -16.52
CA LEU A 72 4.23 6.40 -17.53
C LEU A 72 5.55 6.83 -16.85
N PRO A 73 6.59 5.95 -16.87
CA PRO A 73 7.84 6.18 -16.15
C PRO A 73 8.55 7.47 -16.57
N GLU A 74 8.52 7.77 -17.86
CA GLU A 74 9.15 8.98 -18.43
C GLU A 74 8.51 10.29 -17.91
N LYS A 75 7.28 10.22 -17.42
CA LYS A 75 6.54 11.33 -16.80
C LYS A 75 6.45 11.23 -15.30
N GLN A 76 6.97 10.14 -14.71
CA GLN A 76 6.80 9.82 -13.31
C GLN A 76 5.32 9.82 -12.87
N TYR A 77 4.42 9.50 -13.79
CA TYR A 77 2.98 9.62 -13.64
C TYR A 77 2.32 8.25 -13.50
N SER A 78 1.40 8.13 -12.57
CA SER A 78 0.52 6.97 -12.42
C SER A 78 -0.93 7.40 -12.31
N LYS A 79 -1.80 6.63 -12.96
CA LYS A 79 -3.25 6.79 -12.87
C LYS A 79 -3.88 5.45 -12.49
N LEU A 80 -4.74 5.48 -11.49
CA LEU A 80 -5.49 4.32 -11.02
C LEU A 80 -6.98 4.64 -11.12
N VAL A 81 -7.78 3.67 -11.54
CA VAL A 81 -9.23 3.73 -11.49
C VAL A 81 -9.72 2.59 -10.60
N LEU A 82 -10.50 2.94 -9.59
CA LEU A 82 -10.98 1.96 -8.62
C LEU A 82 -12.39 2.28 -8.14
N ASP A 83 -13.06 1.24 -7.62
CA ASP A 83 -14.28 1.38 -6.84
C ASP A 83 -13.96 1.29 -5.34
N VAL A 84 -14.66 2.09 -4.58
CA VAL A 84 -14.64 2.03 -3.11
C VAL A 84 -15.92 1.35 -2.65
N LEU A 85 -15.79 0.25 -1.93
CA LEU A 85 -16.91 -0.48 -1.35
C LEU A 85 -16.93 -0.29 0.17
N VAL A 86 -18.14 -0.19 0.70
CA VAL A 86 -18.42 -0.18 2.14
C VAL A 86 -19.43 -1.28 2.42
N ASN A 87 -19.10 -2.23 3.30
CA ASN A 87 -19.95 -3.37 3.59
C ASN A 87 -20.44 -4.09 2.32
N GLU A 88 -19.50 -4.38 1.38
CA GLU A 88 -19.74 -5.06 0.12
C GLU A 88 -20.65 -4.30 -0.89
N ARG A 89 -21.02 -3.07 -0.58
CA ARG A 89 -21.82 -2.22 -1.46
C ARG A 89 -20.96 -1.12 -2.08
N PRO A 90 -21.12 -0.83 -3.37
CA PRO A 90 -20.44 0.31 -3.98
C PRO A 90 -20.80 1.61 -3.24
N PHE A 91 -19.79 2.29 -2.73
CA PHE A 91 -19.93 3.60 -2.09
C PHE A 91 -19.47 4.73 -3.04
N LEU A 92 -18.35 4.51 -3.71
CA LEU A 92 -17.88 5.35 -4.80
C LEU A 92 -17.45 4.46 -5.97
N SER A 93 -17.86 4.79 -7.19
CA SER A 93 -17.46 4.09 -8.39
C SER A 93 -16.59 4.99 -9.27
N ASP A 94 -15.67 4.34 -10.02
CA ASP A 94 -14.78 5.00 -10.97
C ASP A 94 -13.97 6.15 -10.36
N VAL A 95 -13.50 5.96 -9.12
CA VAL A 95 -12.62 6.93 -8.48
C VAL A 95 -11.29 6.95 -9.22
N VAL A 96 -10.95 8.08 -9.78
CA VAL A 96 -9.66 8.31 -10.43
C VAL A 96 -8.68 8.84 -9.41
N ILE A 97 -7.53 8.20 -9.30
CA ILE A 97 -6.39 8.63 -8.49
C ILE A 97 -5.22 8.87 -9.44
N GLU A 98 -4.74 10.09 -9.46
CA GLU A 98 -3.55 10.47 -10.23
C GLU A 98 -2.42 10.78 -9.27
N SER A 99 -1.24 10.24 -9.55
CA SER A 99 -0.08 10.42 -8.69
C SER A 99 1.21 10.61 -9.48
N MET A 100 2.17 11.26 -8.84
CA MET A 100 3.57 11.26 -9.27
C MET A 100 4.34 10.21 -8.48
N VAL A 101 5.18 9.45 -9.18
CA VAL A 101 6.03 8.41 -8.59
C VAL A 101 7.48 8.82 -8.81
N THR A 102 8.19 9.10 -7.74
CA THR A 102 9.61 9.45 -7.76
C THR A 102 10.41 8.31 -7.16
N ASP A 103 11.34 7.77 -7.93
CA ASP A 103 12.30 6.75 -7.49
C ASP A 103 13.67 7.41 -7.33
N SER A 104 14.26 7.30 -6.17
CA SER A 104 15.52 7.95 -5.84
C SER A 104 16.43 7.02 -5.04
N LEU A 105 17.73 7.12 -5.34
CA LEU A 105 18.78 6.42 -4.61
C LEU A 105 19.63 7.44 -3.87
N SER A 106 19.74 7.30 -2.55
CA SER A 106 20.57 8.14 -1.68
C SER A 106 21.54 7.26 -0.89
N GLY A 107 22.80 7.22 -1.34
CA GLY A 107 23.74 6.19 -0.87
C GLY A 107 23.22 4.81 -1.24
N ASP A 108 23.10 3.94 -0.24
CA ASP A 108 22.57 2.58 -0.43
C ASP A 108 21.05 2.46 -0.20
N ARG A 109 20.39 3.56 0.18
CA ARG A 109 18.97 3.61 0.44
C ARG A 109 18.20 3.98 -0.83
N ARG A 110 17.22 3.16 -1.20
CA ARG A 110 16.25 3.47 -2.25
C ARG A 110 14.95 3.95 -1.63
N ASP A 111 14.47 5.09 -2.07
CA ASP A 111 13.18 5.66 -1.68
C ASP A 111 12.28 5.79 -2.91
N ILE A 112 11.10 5.18 -2.87
CA ILE A 112 10.07 5.32 -3.87
C ILE A 112 8.92 6.11 -3.25
N ARG A 113 8.77 7.34 -3.70
CA ARG A 113 7.75 8.26 -3.22
C ARG A 113 6.60 8.35 -4.22
N VAL A 114 5.39 8.26 -3.68
CA VAL A 114 4.13 8.44 -4.43
C VAL A 114 3.41 9.64 -3.84
N ASP A 115 3.28 10.70 -4.62
CA ASP A 115 2.50 11.88 -4.27
C ASP A 115 1.18 11.85 -5.04
N ILE A 116 0.05 11.80 -4.32
CA ILE A 116 -1.28 11.79 -4.93
C ILE A 116 -1.67 13.24 -5.25
N ASN A 117 -1.75 13.54 -6.54
CA ASN A 117 -2.07 14.87 -7.05
C ASN A 117 -3.57 15.10 -7.21
N TYR A 118 -4.31 14.00 -7.45
CA TYR A 118 -5.76 14.05 -7.63
C TYR A 118 -6.42 12.77 -7.10
N ALA A 119 -7.46 12.92 -6.33
CA ALA A 119 -8.34 11.85 -5.86
C ALA A 119 -9.78 12.36 -5.62
N GLY A 120 -10.22 13.30 -6.46
CA GLY A 120 -11.54 13.93 -6.33
C GLY A 120 -11.74 14.62 -4.97
N SER A 121 -12.95 14.47 -4.41
CA SER A 121 -13.28 15.01 -3.08
C SER A 121 -12.87 14.09 -1.93
N LEU A 122 -12.37 12.87 -2.23
CA LEU A 122 -12.02 11.87 -1.21
C LEU A 122 -10.81 12.31 -0.39
N LEU A 123 -9.76 12.75 -1.06
CA LEU A 123 -8.51 13.15 -0.43
C LEU A 123 -8.23 14.64 -0.69
N LYS A 124 -7.77 15.32 0.35
CA LYS A 124 -7.21 16.68 0.22
C LYS A 124 -5.72 16.62 -0.10
N GLN A 125 -5.04 15.66 0.49
CA GLN A 125 -3.61 15.43 0.31
C GLN A 125 -3.29 14.00 0.71
N ALA A 126 -2.48 13.30 -0.06
CA ALA A 126 -1.90 12.04 0.36
C ALA A 126 -0.55 11.84 -0.33
N TYR A 127 0.38 11.26 0.40
CA TYR A 127 1.66 10.82 -0.12
C TYR A 127 2.18 9.68 0.73
N GLY A 128 3.00 8.85 0.11
CA GLY A 128 3.68 7.76 0.79
C GLY A 128 5.08 7.59 0.27
N THR A 129 5.97 7.10 1.11
CA THR A 129 7.33 6.72 0.73
C THR A 129 7.57 5.29 1.15
N PHE A 130 7.91 4.45 0.18
CA PHE A 130 8.44 3.12 0.44
C PHE A 130 9.96 3.19 0.41
N HIS A 131 10.63 2.55 1.35
CA HIS A 131 12.08 2.58 1.43
C HIS A 131 12.69 1.19 1.60
N ILE A 132 13.87 1.02 1.02
CA ILE A 132 14.72 -0.15 1.13
C ILE A 132 16.07 0.34 1.64
N LEU A 133 16.53 -0.23 2.76
CA LEU A 133 17.82 0.08 3.37
C LEU A 133 18.59 -1.23 3.59
N PRO A 134 19.76 -1.44 2.96
CA PRO A 134 20.61 -2.57 3.28
C PRO A 134 21.08 -2.47 4.73
N THR A 135 20.99 -3.57 5.46
CA THR A 135 21.48 -3.70 6.85
C THR A 135 22.63 -4.68 6.98
N GLY A 136 22.89 -5.46 5.92
CA GLY A 136 23.99 -6.39 5.77
C GLY A 136 24.03 -6.97 4.37
N GLU A 137 24.94 -7.88 4.09
CA GLU A 137 25.10 -8.50 2.77
C GLU A 137 23.82 -9.23 2.30
N ASN A 138 23.18 -9.97 3.22
CA ASN A 138 21.96 -10.74 2.95
C ASN A 138 20.79 -10.31 3.81
N THR A 139 20.78 -9.07 4.28
CA THR A 139 19.70 -8.50 5.09
C THR A 139 19.42 -7.09 4.68
N ALA A 140 18.13 -6.74 4.70
CA ALA A 140 17.67 -5.39 4.44
C ALA A 140 16.55 -5.03 5.40
N ARG A 141 16.28 -3.73 5.51
CA ARG A 141 15.08 -3.20 6.13
C ARG A 141 14.21 -2.58 5.05
N ILE A 142 12.95 -2.96 5.05
CA ILE A 142 11.95 -2.34 4.20
C ILE A 142 10.89 -1.67 5.06
N GLY A 143 10.34 -0.59 4.56
CA GLY A 143 9.29 0.11 5.28
C GLY A 143 8.48 1.04 4.41
N MET A 144 7.40 1.53 4.99
CA MET A 144 6.49 2.45 4.34
C MET A 144 6.03 3.53 5.32
N ASP A 145 6.04 4.75 4.82
CA ASP A 145 5.59 5.95 5.49
C ASP A 145 4.41 6.53 4.70
N VAL A 146 3.24 6.66 5.32
CA VAL A 146 2.01 7.06 4.64
C VAL A 146 1.38 8.25 5.33
N HIS A 147 1.12 9.30 4.57
CA HIS A 147 0.45 10.52 5.03
C HIS A 147 -0.85 10.72 4.26
N VAL A 148 -1.97 10.85 4.98
CA VAL A 148 -3.30 11.00 4.36
C VAL A 148 -4.10 12.08 5.06
N LYS A 149 -4.59 13.02 4.27
CA LYS A 149 -5.56 14.04 4.70
C LYS A 149 -6.81 13.94 3.85
N PHE A 150 -7.90 13.57 4.48
CA PHE A 150 -9.18 13.44 3.78
C PHE A 150 -9.81 14.79 3.48
N GLY A 151 -10.64 14.82 2.45
CA GLY A 151 -11.52 15.95 2.14
C GLY A 151 -12.45 16.26 3.31
N TRP A 152 -12.95 17.49 3.37
CA TRP A 152 -13.72 18.00 4.52
C TRP A 152 -14.93 17.10 4.87
N PHE A 153 -15.63 16.58 3.86
CA PHE A 153 -16.78 15.70 4.04
C PHE A 153 -16.40 14.37 4.69
N PHE A 154 -15.36 13.70 4.17
CA PHE A 154 -14.92 12.39 4.67
C PHE A 154 -14.27 12.48 6.04
N ARG A 155 -13.62 13.60 6.36
CA ARG A 155 -12.98 13.84 7.66
C ARG A 155 -13.95 13.77 8.84
N ILE A 156 -15.25 14.00 8.62
CA ILE A 156 -16.28 13.91 9.66
C ILE A 156 -16.48 12.46 10.10
N PHE A 157 -16.35 11.51 9.17
CA PHE A 157 -16.62 10.08 9.41
C PHE A 157 -15.34 9.28 9.71
N ILE A 158 -14.20 9.74 9.21
CA ILE A 158 -12.94 9.01 9.37
C ILE A 158 -12.21 9.53 10.61
N THR A 159 -12.54 8.94 11.75
CA THR A 159 -11.83 9.18 13.00
C THR A 159 -10.48 8.46 13.01
N ARG A 160 -9.57 8.81 13.95
CA ARG A 160 -8.31 8.09 14.12
C ARG A 160 -8.53 6.59 14.33
N LYS A 161 -9.55 6.21 15.10
CA LYS A 161 -9.88 4.80 15.37
C LYS A 161 -10.27 4.09 14.07
N VAL A 162 -11.20 4.65 13.30
CA VAL A 162 -11.66 4.07 12.01
C VAL A 162 -10.47 3.95 11.03
N TYR A 163 -9.64 4.97 10.94
CA TYR A 163 -8.47 4.96 10.08
C TYR A 163 -7.48 3.86 10.49
N SER A 164 -7.09 3.81 11.77
CA SER A 164 -6.17 2.79 12.27
C SER A 164 -6.72 1.36 12.08
N GLU A 165 -7.97 1.12 12.42
CA GLU A 165 -8.62 -0.19 12.24
C GLU A 165 -8.69 -0.62 10.76
N THR A 166 -8.64 0.34 9.84
CA THR A 166 -8.72 0.07 8.40
C THR A 166 -7.35 -0.03 7.73
N ILE A 167 -6.43 0.86 8.07
CA ILE A 167 -5.18 1.04 7.32
C ILE A 167 -4.02 0.30 7.97
N ASP A 168 -3.94 0.28 9.31
CA ASP A 168 -2.78 -0.24 10.01
C ASP A 168 -2.46 -1.69 9.64
N TRP A 169 -3.43 -2.58 9.72
CA TRP A 169 -3.22 -3.98 9.39
C TRP A 169 -2.96 -4.20 7.88
N ARG A 170 -3.56 -3.37 7.01
CA ARG A 170 -3.31 -3.43 5.56
C ARG A 170 -1.88 -3.04 5.22
N LEU A 171 -1.37 -2.00 5.86
CA LEU A 171 0.01 -1.57 5.66
C LEU A 171 0.99 -2.64 6.13
N VAL A 172 0.76 -3.22 7.32
CA VAL A 172 1.58 -4.34 7.82
C VAL A 172 1.55 -5.50 6.83
N ARG A 173 0.38 -5.90 6.37
CA ARG A 173 0.22 -7.03 5.47
C ARG A 173 0.86 -6.77 4.11
N PHE A 174 0.69 -5.58 3.56
CA PHE A 174 1.34 -5.18 2.31
C PHE A 174 2.87 -5.27 2.42
N VAL A 175 3.46 -4.63 3.43
CA VAL A 175 4.92 -4.68 3.64
C VAL A 175 5.38 -6.12 3.92
N THR A 176 4.57 -6.92 4.62
CA THR A 176 4.87 -8.34 4.85
C THR A 176 4.82 -9.15 3.56
N ASN A 177 3.89 -8.89 2.65
CA ASN A 177 3.88 -9.53 1.33
C ASN A 177 5.16 -9.25 0.55
N LEU A 178 5.63 -8.00 0.56
CA LEU A 178 6.90 -7.62 -0.06
C LEU A 178 8.09 -8.35 0.58
N LYS A 179 8.13 -8.39 1.93
CA LYS A 179 9.14 -9.14 2.68
C LYS A 179 9.17 -10.60 2.28
N LEU A 180 8.03 -11.31 2.40
CA LEU A 180 7.94 -12.74 2.11
C LEU A 180 8.38 -13.05 0.67
N ARG A 181 7.99 -12.20 -0.26
CA ARG A 181 8.38 -12.36 -1.66
C ARG A 181 9.88 -12.14 -1.87
N ALA A 182 10.50 -11.18 -1.20
CA ALA A 182 11.95 -10.99 -1.24
C ALA A 182 12.70 -12.17 -0.62
N GLU A 183 12.11 -12.85 0.35
CA GLU A 183 12.59 -14.08 0.98
C GLU A 183 12.25 -15.35 0.17
N GLY A 184 11.65 -15.23 -1.01
CA GLY A 184 11.29 -16.34 -1.90
C GLY A 184 10.00 -17.07 -1.50
N ILE A 185 9.17 -16.50 -0.64
CA ILE A 185 7.91 -17.05 -0.17
C ILE A 185 6.74 -16.40 -0.92
N VAL A 186 5.87 -17.22 -1.50
CA VAL A 186 4.64 -16.74 -2.14
C VAL A 186 3.53 -16.66 -1.08
N ALA A 187 3.14 -15.44 -0.74
CA ALA A 187 2.00 -15.19 0.15
C ALA A 187 0.78 -14.88 -0.72
N ASP A 188 -0.05 -15.89 -0.98
CA ASP A 188 -1.36 -15.76 -1.62
C ASP A 188 -2.48 -15.64 -0.57
N ASP A 189 -3.73 -15.56 -1.00
CA ASP A 189 -4.88 -15.49 -0.10
C ASP A 189 -4.98 -16.74 0.79
N ALA A 190 -4.64 -17.93 0.28
CA ALA A 190 -4.65 -19.18 1.05
C ALA A 190 -3.58 -19.17 2.16
N TYR A 191 -2.41 -18.58 1.93
CA TYR A 191 -1.40 -18.35 2.97
C TYR A 191 -1.97 -17.54 4.13
N TRP A 192 -2.68 -16.44 3.82
CA TRP A 192 -3.22 -15.55 4.84
C TRP A 192 -4.42 -16.16 5.60
N GLU A 193 -5.25 -16.97 4.94
CA GLU A 193 -6.33 -17.72 5.60
C GLU A 193 -5.77 -18.70 6.63
N THR A 194 -4.68 -19.39 6.29
CA THR A 194 -4.02 -20.35 7.19
C THR A 194 -3.32 -19.63 8.34
N ALA A 195 -2.65 -18.51 8.08
CA ALA A 195 -1.95 -17.73 9.10
C ALA A 195 -2.91 -17.06 10.10
N ALA A 196 -4.12 -16.66 9.67
CA ALA A 196 -5.13 -16.09 10.54
C ALA A 196 -5.71 -17.11 11.53
N GLY A 197 -5.79 -18.38 11.15
CA GLY A 197 -6.26 -19.47 12.03
C GLY A 197 -5.26 -19.89 13.13
N GLN A 198 -4.05 -19.33 13.15
CA GLN A 198 -2.98 -19.65 14.11
C GLN A 198 -2.77 -18.57 15.19
N GLN A 199 -3.55 -17.49 15.17
CA GLN A 199 -3.52 -16.39 16.16
C GLN A 199 -4.77 -16.45 17.05
#